data_efe1c0de94ffc87974159670f69ced4d
#
_entry.id   efe1c0de94ffc87974159670f69ced4d
#
_cell.length_a   1.000
_cell.length_b   1.000
_cell.length_c   1.000
_cell.angle_alpha   90.00
_cell.angle_beta   90.00
_cell.angle_gamma   90.00
#
_symmetry.space_group_name_H-M   'P 1'
#
loop_
_entity.id
_entity.type
_entity.pdbx_description
1 polymer ?
#
loop_
_entity_poly.entity_id
_entity_poly.type
_entity_poly.pdbx_seq_one_letter_code
_entity_poly.pdbx_strand_id
1 'polypeptide(L)'
;MTRFFLPASSRGEFWTDERCHITELHNDDASPETSLAVARVERGVTTQLHRLDGICERYIVRKGQGIIEVDGERQLLRPGDQAVIPPGAAQRIENTGDSDLEFYCLCTPRFVPESYVNLETEAA
;
A
#
# COMPACT_ATOMS: atom_id res chain seq x y z
N MET A 1 18.29 -19.69 3.61
CA MET A 1 16.84 -19.52 3.72
C MET A 1 16.14 -20.71 3.10
N THR A 2 15.11 -21.18 3.72
CA THR A 2 14.35 -22.28 3.17
C THR A 2 13.23 -21.75 2.29
N ARG A 3 12.62 -22.64 1.50
CA ARG A 3 11.48 -22.26 0.66
C ARG A 3 10.19 -22.07 1.45
N PHE A 4 10.18 -22.39 2.75
CA PHE A 4 8.98 -22.28 3.57
C PHE A 4 9.01 -21.07 4.51
N PHE A 5 10.15 -20.45 4.71
CA PHE A 5 10.31 -19.43 5.75
C PHE A 5 11.04 -18.24 5.18
N LEU A 6 10.52 -17.04 5.44
CA LEU A 6 11.06 -15.77 4.98
C LEU A 6 11.39 -14.92 6.20
N PRO A 7 12.64 -14.94 6.68
CA PRO A 7 12.98 -14.22 7.90
C PRO A 7 12.93 -12.71 7.72
N ALA A 8 12.52 -12.02 8.77
CA ALA A 8 12.42 -10.55 8.74
C ALA A 8 13.75 -9.90 8.44
N SER A 9 14.86 -10.53 8.84
CA SER A 9 16.19 -9.97 8.64
C SER A 9 16.58 -9.82 7.17
N SER A 10 15.84 -10.46 6.26
CA SER A 10 16.14 -10.35 4.84
C SER A 10 15.48 -9.15 4.18
N ARG A 11 14.76 -8.33 4.93
CA ARG A 11 13.98 -7.22 4.38
C ARG A 11 14.36 -5.91 5.04
N GLY A 12 14.23 -4.81 4.27
CA GLY A 12 14.46 -3.48 4.79
C GLY A 12 13.41 -2.51 4.29
N GLU A 13 13.18 -1.47 5.07
CA GLU A 13 12.25 -0.42 4.68
C GLU A 13 12.93 0.55 3.73
N PHE A 14 12.20 1.02 2.70
CA PHE A 14 12.70 2.01 1.76
C PHE A 14 11.63 3.06 1.45
N TRP A 15 12.10 4.27 1.12
CA TRP A 15 11.23 5.39 0.75
C TRP A 15 10.80 5.24 -0.70
N THR A 16 9.56 5.64 -1.00
CA THR A 16 9.03 5.63 -2.37
C THR A 16 8.53 7.01 -2.77
N ASP A 17 8.40 7.23 -4.08
CA ASP A 17 7.84 8.47 -4.60
C ASP A 17 6.35 8.60 -4.30
N GLU A 18 5.72 7.56 -3.78
CA GLU A 18 4.35 7.64 -3.30
C GLU A 18 4.23 8.47 -2.03
N ARG A 19 5.34 8.90 -1.47
CA ARG A 19 5.43 9.63 -0.20
C ARG A 19 5.16 8.71 0.99
N CYS A 20 5.59 7.47 0.89
CA CYS A 20 5.51 6.52 2.00
C CYS A 20 6.72 5.61 2.00
N HIS A 21 6.93 4.98 3.15
CA HIS A 21 7.98 3.97 3.33
C HIS A 21 7.36 2.60 3.16
N ILE A 22 8.06 1.71 2.46
CA ILE A 22 7.56 0.37 2.17
C ILE A 22 8.55 -0.66 2.69
N THR A 23 8.03 -1.72 3.31
CA THR A 23 8.79 -2.93 3.59
C THR A 23 8.08 -4.07 2.87
N GLU A 24 8.71 -4.63 1.85
CA GLU A 24 8.11 -5.79 1.17
C GLU A 24 8.31 -7.01 2.03
N LEU A 25 7.22 -7.66 2.43
CA LEU A 25 7.28 -8.89 3.22
C LEU A 25 7.39 -10.10 2.31
N HIS A 26 6.73 -10.07 1.18
CA HIS A 26 6.77 -11.16 0.20
C HIS A 26 6.36 -10.62 -1.16
N ASN A 27 7.27 -10.69 -2.13
CA ASN A 27 6.95 -10.35 -3.51
C ASN A 27 8.03 -10.93 -4.42
N ASP A 28 7.74 -12.09 -5.03
CA ASP A 28 8.66 -12.63 -6.02
C ASP A 28 7.88 -13.42 -7.08
N ASP A 29 8.55 -13.71 -8.19
CA ASP A 29 7.89 -14.32 -9.34
C ASP A 29 7.61 -15.81 -9.15
N ALA A 30 8.11 -16.42 -8.09
CA ALA A 30 7.75 -17.80 -7.76
C ALA A 30 6.37 -17.88 -7.10
N SER A 31 5.81 -16.75 -6.67
CA SER A 31 4.47 -16.66 -6.10
C SER A 31 3.67 -15.59 -6.83
N PRO A 32 3.28 -15.86 -8.07
CA PRO A 32 2.62 -14.84 -8.89
C PRO A 32 1.22 -14.46 -8.40
N GLU A 33 0.64 -15.26 -7.52
CA GLU A 33 -0.74 -15.05 -7.08
C GLU A 33 -0.90 -13.92 -6.07
N THR A 34 0.18 -13.51 -5.36
CA THR A 34 0.02 -12.53 -4.30
C THR A 34 1.34 -11.89 -3.89
N SER A 35 1.26 -10.69 -3.34
CA SER A 35 2.38 -10.06 -2.64
C SER A 35 1.85 -9.36 -1.39
N LEU A 36 2.74 -9.14 -0.43
CA LEU A 36 2.40 -8.52 0.84
C LEU A 36 3.49 -7.54 1.24
N ALA A 37 3.09 -6.33 1.61
CA ALA A 37 4.02 -5.32 2.08
C ALA A 37 3.42 -4.59 3.27
N VAL A 38 4.25 -3.88 4.03
CA VAL A 38 3.80 -2.92 5.03
C VAL A 38 4.15 -1.54 4.52
N ALA A 39 3.17 -0.65 4.51
CA ALA A 39 3.37 0.76 4.23
C ALA A 39 3.37 1.55 5.53
N ARG A 40 4.26 2.53 5.62
CA ARG A 40 4.31 3.46 6.74
C ARG A 40 4.22 4.87 6.20
N VAL A 41 3.21 5.62 6.64
CA VAL A 41 2.94 6.98 6.19
C VAL A 41 3.13 7.91 7.37
N GLU A 42 4.01 8.90 7.22
CA GLU A 42 4.29 9.83 8.31
C GLU A 42 3.12 10.75 8.55
N ARG A 43 3.07 11.32 9.75
CA ARG A 43 1.98 12.19 10.15
C ARG A 43 1.81 13.35 9.17
N GLY A 44 0.55 13.63 8.80
CA GLY A 44 0.22 14.74 7.92
C GLY A 44 0.46 14.50 6.44
N VAL A 45 0.98 13.33 6.08
CA VAL A 45 1.30 13.03 4.68
C VAL A 45 0.11 12.36 4.01
N THR A 46 -0.16 12.74 2.77
CA THR A 46 -1.09 12.06 1.88
C THR A 46 -0.29 11.38 0.79
N THR A 47 -0.53 10.08 0.59
CA THR A 47 0.19 9.33 -0.43
C THR A 47 -0.23 9.79 -1.82
N GLN A 48 0.56 9.41 -2.82
CA GLN A 48 0.31 9.80 -4.20
C GLN A 48 -0.97 9.17 -4.73
N LEU A 49 -1.82 9.96 -5.39
CA LEU A 49 -2.99 9.41 -6.06
C LEU A 49 -2.53 8.56 -7.22
N HIS A 50 -2.94 7.30 -7.23
CA HIS A 50 -2.50 6.33 -8.23
C HIS A 50 -3.56 5.25 -8.41
N ARG A 51 -3.34 4.41 -9.41
CA ARG A 51 -4.13 3.20 -9.60
C ARG A 51 -3.19 2.04 -9.91
N LEU A 52 -3.64 0.83 -9.65
CA LEU A 52 -2.92 -0.37 -10.03
C LEU A 52 -3.72 -1.09 -11.11
N ASP A 53 -3.13 -1.21 -12.29
CA ASP A 53 -3.80 -1.89 -13.39
C ASP A 53 -3.74 -3.40 -13.18
N GLY A 54 -4.90 -4.06 -13.23
CA GLY A 54 -4.98 -5.51 -13.15
C GLY A 54 -4.76 -6.12 -11.78
N ILE A 55 -4.63 -5.31 -10.73
CA ILE A 55 -4.33 -5.80 -9.38
C ILE A 55 -5.39 -5.31 -8.42
N CYS A 56 -5.98 -6.22 -7.65
CA CYS A 56 -6.81 -5.88 -6.50
C CYS A 56 -5.90 -5.68 -5.31
N GLU A 57 -6.01 -4.55 -4.62
CA GLU A 57 -5.20 -4.27 -3.44
C GLU A 57 -6.07 -4.14 -2.21
N ARG A 58 -5.61 -4.69 -1.10
CA ARG A 58 -6.30 -4.60 0.17
C ARG A 58 -5.39 -3.93 1.18
N TYR A 59 -5.88 -2.85 1.81
CA TYR A 59 -5.20 -2.22 2.92
C TYR A 59 -5.79 -2.75 4.21
N ILE A 60 -4.93 -3.13 5.15
CA ILE A 60 -5.36 -3.57 6.47
C ILE A 60 -4.57 -2.76 7.48
N VAL A 61 -5.24 -1.84 8.17
CA VAL A 61 -4.55 -0.93 9.11
C VAL A 61 -4.12 -1.70 10.34
N ARG A 62 -2.86 -1.55 10.71
CA ARG A 62 -2.33 -2.17 11.93
C ARG A 62 -1.98 -1.17 13.01
N LYS A 63 -1.72 0.10 12.66
CA LYS A 63 -1.30 1.10 13.64
C LYS A 63 -1.63 2.49 13.10
N GLY A 64 -2.09 3.38 13.98
CA GLY A 64 -2.46 4.74 13.58
C GLY A 64 -3.82 4.79 12.94
N GLN A 65 -4.12 5.90 12.26
CA GLN A 65 -5.37 6.05 11.55
C GLN A 65 -5.18 6.92 10.32
N GLY A 66 -6.06 6.77 9.36
CA GLY A 66 -5.99 7.58 8.14
C GLY A 66 -7.31 7.55 7.38
N ILE A 67 -7.44 8.48 6.43
CA ILE A 67 -8.59 8.52 5.55
C ILE A 67 -8.16 7.96 4.20
N ILE A 68 -8.76 6.82 3.83
CA ILE A 68 -8.56 6.23 2.51
C ILE A 68 -9.53 6.87 1.53
N GLU A 69 -9.05 7.10 0.33
CA GLU A 69 -9.90 7.57 -0.77
C GLU A 69 -9.81 6.57 -1.91
N VAL A 70 -10.94 6.07 -2.36
CA VAL A 70 -11.04 5.11 -3.47
C VAL A 70 -12.08 5.63 -4.45
N ASP A 71 -11.65 6.00 -5.66
CA ASP A 71 -12.52 6.59 -6.68
C ASP A 71 -13.36 7.74 -6.12
N GLY A 72 -12.75 8.56 -5.26
CA GLY A 72 -13.40 9.72 -4.67
C GLY A 72 -14.17 9.46 -3.40
N GLU A 73 -14.44 8.21 -3.04
CA GLU A 73 -15.08 7.88 -1.76
C GLU A 73 -14.05 7.88 -0.66
N ARG A 74 -14.36 8.53 0.45
CA ARG A 74 -13.43 8.70 1.57
C ARG A 74 -13.97 8.01 2.81
N GLN A 75 -13.09 7.35 3.55
CA GLN A 75 -13.47 6.62 4.75
C GLN A 75 -12.31 6.64 5.75
N LEU A 76 -12.63 6.96 7.01
CA LEU A 76 -11.64 6.85 8.08
C LEU A 76 -11.40 5.38 8.40
N LEU A 77 -10.13 5.00 8.47
CA LEU A 77 -9.72 3.64 8.85
C LEU A 77 -8.92 3.71 10.14
N ARG A 78 -9.22 2.79 11.05
CA ARG A 78 -8.53 2.58 12.33
C ARG A 78 -7.92 1.18 12.35
N PRO A 79 -7.08 0.86 13.34
CA PRO A 79 -6.48 -0.47 13.42
C PRO A 79 -7.53 -1.57 13.32
N GLY A 80 -7.29 -2.52 12.43
CA GLY A 80 -8.22 -3.61 12.13
C GLY A 80 -9.15 -3.35 10.96
N ASP A 81 -9.34 -2.08 10.58
CA ASP A 81 -10.19 -1.77 9.43
C ASP A 81 -9.48 -2.08 8.12
N GLN A 82 -10.25 -2.36 7.10
CA GLN A 82 -9.74 -2.74 5.79
C GLN A 82 -10.39 -1.90 4.69
N ALA A 83 -9.64 -1.69 3.62
CA ALA A 83 -10.17 -1.16 2.37
C ALA A 83 -9.85 -2.15 1.27
N VAL A 84 -10.83 -2.49 0.44
CA VAL A 84 -10.62 -3.35 -0.72
C VAL A 84 -10.69 -2.47 -1.95
N ILE A 85 -9.59 -2.42 -2.67
CA ILE A 85 -9.44 -1.50 -3.82
C ILE A 85 -9.43 -2.34 -5.08
N PRO A 86 -10.50 -2.24 -5.90
CA PRO A 86 -10.56 -3.04 -7.13
C PRO A 86 -9.50 -2.60 -8.14
N PRO A 87 -9.17 -3.48 -9.09
CA PRO A 87 -8.22 -3.12 -10.14
C PRO A 87 -8.65 -1.84 -10.85
N GLY A 88 -7.72 -0.93 -11.07
CA GLY A 88 -7.95 0.30 -11.80
C GLY A 88 -8.57 1.44 -11.02
N ALA A 89 -8.99 1.22 -9.77
CA ALA A 89 -9.57 2.30 -8.97
C ALA A 89 -8.49 3.28 -8.51
N ALA A 90 -8.81 4.57 -8.56
CA ALA A 90 -7.90 5.61 -8.07
C ALA A 90 -7.86 5.58 -6.55
N GLN A 91 -6.66 5.59 -5.97
CA GLN A 91 -6.49 5.41 -4.53
C GLN A 91 -5.41 6.32 -3.96
N ARG A 92 -5.61 6.75 -2.74
CA ARG A 92 -4.59 7.38 -1.88
C ARG A 92 -5.07 7.34 -0.44
N ILE A 93 -4.15 7.53 0.51
CA ILE A 93 -4.51 7.56 1.92
C ILE A 93 -3.79 8.74 2.59
N GLU A 94 -4.48 9.40 3.50
CA GLU A 94 -3.96 10.52 4.27
C GLU A 94 -3.82 10.10 5.72
N ASN A 95 -2.66 10.31 6.32
CA ASN A 95 -2.47 10.08 7.74
C ASN A 95 -3.07 11.27 8.51
N THR A 96 -4.19 11.05 9.16
CA THR A 96 -4.89 12.09 9.93
C THR A 96 -4.68 11.94 11.44
N GLY A 97 -3.84 11.00 11.85
CA GLY A 97 -3.53 10.80 13.26
C GLY A 97 -2.34 11.65 13.72
N ASP A 98 -1.88 11.38 14.92
CA ASP A 98 -0.75 12.11 15.50
C ASP A 98 0.51 11.25 15.62
N SER A 99 0.54 10.11 14.96
CA SER A 99 1.69 9.22 14.89
C SER A 99 1.71 8.58 13.50
N ASP A 100 2.73 7.75 13.23
CA ASP A 100 2.81 7.05 11.95
C ASP A 100 1.61 6.15 11.72
N LEU A 101 1.14 6.12 10.48
CA LEU A 101 0.12 5.18 10.04
C LEU A 101 0.82 4.00 9.38
N GLU A 102 0.48 2.78 9.81
CA GLU A 102 1.04 1.58 9.22
C GLU A 102 -0.09 0.65 8.80
N PHE A 103 0.03 0.11 7.59
CA PHE A 103 -0.97 -0.82 7.09
C PHE A 103 -0.32 -1.85 6.18
N TYR A 104 -0.95 -3.02 6.13
CA TYR A 104 -0.55 -4.04 5.17
C TYR A 104 -1.15 -3.74 3.81
N CYS A 105 -0.37 -4.01 2.77
CA CYS A 105 -0.84 -3.95 1.37
C CYS A 105 -0.78 -5.36 0.83
N LEU A 106 -1.94 -5.97 0.64
CA LEU A 106 -2.04 -7.31 0.07
C LEU A 106 -2.52 -7.17 -1.38
N CYS A 107 -1.70 -7.59 -2.31
CA CYS A 107 -2.00 -7.49 -3.73
C CYS A 107 -2.28 -8.86 -4.33
N THR A 108 -3.32 -8.94 -5.17
CA THR A 108 -3.67 -10.15 -5.90
C THR A 108 -4.05 -9.78 -7.33
N PRO A 109 -3.25 -10.20 -8.32
CA PRO A 109 -1.97 -10.91 -8.22
C PRO A 109 -0.88 -10.05 -7.60
N ARG A 110 0.35 -10.56 -7.59
CA ARG A 110 1.47 -9.85 -6.96
C ARG A 110 1.69 -8.48 -7.59
N PHE A 111 2.13 -7.52 -6.77
CA PHE A 111 2.48 -6.20 -7.27
C PHE A 111 3.70 -6.28 -8.21
N VAL A 112 3.60 -5.60 -9.35
CA VAL A 112 4.72 -5.37 -10.25
C VAL A 112 4.73 -3.89 -10.60
N PRO A 113 5.93 -3.28 -10.75
CA PRO A 113 6.01 -1.83 -11.02
C PRO A 113 5.25 -1.38 -12.26
N GLU A 114 5.14 -2.23 -13.26
CA GLU A 114 4.44 -1.90 -14.51
C GLU A 114 2.95 -1.66 -14.31
N SER A 115 2.37 -2.15 -13.21
CA SER A 115 0.95 -1.95 -12.92
C SER A 115 0.65 -0.57 -12.35
N TYR A 116 1.66 0.13 -11.84
CA TYR A 116 1.48 1.39 -11.12
C TYR A 116 1.36 2.56 -12.08
N VAL A 117 0.27 3.32 -11.94
CA VAL A 117 0.02 4.51 -12.76
C VAL A 117 -0.17 5.70 -11.83
N ASN A 118 0.75 6.67 -11.92
CA ASN A 118 0.65 7.92 -11.18
C ASN A 118 -0.46 8.77 -11.79
N LEU A 119 -1.44 9.16 -10.98
CA LEU A 119 -2.57 9.98 -11.42
C LEU A 119 -2.42 11.46 -11.03
N GLU A 120 -1.35 11.83 -10.33
CA GLU A 120 -1.07 13.23 -10.04
C GLU A 120 -0.30 13.81 -11.22
N THR A 121 -1.04 14.17 -12.26
CA THR A 121 -0.36 14.72 -13.38
C THR A 121 -0.03 16.11 -13.05
N GLU A 122 0.90 16.61 -13.71
CA GLU A 122 1.27 17.83 -13.55
C GLU A 122 0.27 18.63 -14.08
N ALA A 123 -0.60 18.37 -14.28
CA ALA A 123 -1.58 19.05 -14.69
C ALA A 123 -1.38 20.28 -14.76
N ALA A 124 -1.14 20.26 -14.73
CA ALA A 124 -1.03 21.17 -14.92
C ALA A 124 -1.45 21.97 -15.18
#